data_2b220950ffc04b4ff2a2641154701986
#
_entry.id   2b220950ffc04b4ff2a2641154701986
#
_cell.length_a   1.000
_cell.length_b   1.000
_cell.length_c   1.000
_cell.angle_alpha   90.00
_cell.angle_beta   90.00
_cell.angle_gamma   90.00
#
_symmetry.space_group_name_H-M   'P 1'
#
loop_
_entity.id
_entity.type
_entity.pdbx_description
1 polymer ?
#
loop_
_entity_poly.entity_id
_entity_poly.type
_entity_poly.pdbx_seq_one_letter_code
_entity_poly.pdbx_strand_id
1 'polypeptide(L)'
;MYKVHCLNNISPEGLALLTDQYEIVDDIEQADAVLVRSANMHEMAIPANLKVVARAGAGVNNIPLEVMAEAGIPVLNTPGANANAVKELVLAGMLLASRDIIGGVAWVRDNADDENVGKAAEKAKKQFAGGEILGKTLGVIGLGAIGAKVAQSAEALGMKVIGYDPAMDGITVHEKISPTVEFVDDLAKLYPACDFITIHVPALPATKMMINAEAIDQMKDGVVFLNFSRDVLVDDAAMAAALDAGKVSAYVTDFAN
;
A
#
# COMPACT_ATOMS: atom_id res chain seq x y z
N MET A 1 -34.02 -17.22 6.06
CA MET A 1 -32.66 -17.30 5.49
C MET A 1 -32.31 -15.92 4.99
N TYR A 2 -31.15 -15.36 5.35
CA TYR A 2 -30.73 -14.06 4.88
C TYR A 2 -30.01 -14.21 3.52
N LYS A 3 -30.34 -13.35 2.58
CA LYS A 3 -29.78 -13.36 1.24
C LYS A 3 -28.57 -12.43 1.15
N VAL A 4 -27.46 -12.95 0.67
CA VAL A 4 -26.17 -12.23 0.57
C VAL A 4 -25.75 -12.14 -0.89
N HIS A 5 -25.52 -10.92 -1.39
CA HIS A 5 -24.99 -10.69 -2.72
C HIS A 5 -23.51 -10.28 -2.66
N CYS A 6 -22.69 -10.83 -3.55
CA CYS A 6 -21.25 -10.49 -3.65
C CYS A 6 -21.00 -9.65 -4.89
N LEU A 7 -20.70 -8.36 -4.72
CA LEU A 7 -20.37 -7.44 -5.83
C LEU A 7 -19.01 -7.71 -6.48
N ASN A 8 -18.14 -8.46 -5.79
CA ASN A 8 -16.83 -8.86 -6.27
C ASN A 8 -16.56 -10.31 -5.91
N ASN A 9 -15.52 -10.89 -6.47
CA ASN A 9 -14.97 -12.15 -5.97
C ASN A 9 -14.58 -11.99 -4.50
N ILE A 10 -15.30 -12.69 -3.63
CA ILE A 10 -14.99 -12.87 -2.21
C ILE A 10 -14.37 -14.25 -2.06
N SER A 11 -13.34 -14.36 -1.20
CA SER A 11 -12.63 -15.63 -0.96
C SER A 11 -13.62 -16.75 -0.60
N PRO A 12 -13.51 -17.93 -1.25
CA PRO A 12 -14.32 -19.08 -0.90
C PRO A 12 -14.20 -19.49 0.59
N GLU A 13 -13.02 -19.32 1.18
CA GLU A 13 -12.79 -19.58 2.61
C GLU A 13 -13.62 -18.62 3.49
N GLY A 14 -13.75 -17.35 3.03
CA GLY A 14 -14.62 -16.37 3.71
C GLY A 14 -16.10 -16.71 3.57
N LEU A 15 -16.53 -17.10 2.39
CA LEU A 15 -17.92 -17.49 2.13
C LEU A 15 -18.30 -18.79 2.88
N ALA A 16 -17.36 -19.71 3.04
CA ALA A 16 -17.58 -20.95 3.80
C ALA A 16 -17.87 -20.73 5.30
N LEU A 17 -17.62 -19.52 5.81
CA LEU A 17 -17.99 -19.14 7.19
C LEU A 17 -19.49 -18.78 7.32
N LEU A 18 -20.18 -18.56 6.21
CA LEU A 18 -21.62 -18.34 6.22
C LEU A 18 -22.32 -19.67 6.54
N THR A 19 -23.15 -19.62 7.57
CA THR A 19 -23.91 -20.81 8.01
C THR A 19 -25.13 -21.04 7.10
N ASP A 20 -25.91 -22.08 7.38
CA ASP A 20 -27.20 -22.41 6.74
C ASP A 20 -28.29 -21.34 6.89
N GLN A 21 -28.03 -20.31 7.72
CA GLN A 21 -28.91 -19.14 7.84
C GLN A 21 -28.73 -18.14 6.67
N TYR A 22 -27.70 -18.31 5.84
CA TYR A 22 -27.37 -17.40 4.74
C TYR A 22 -27.43 -18.14 3.39
N GLU A 23 -27.87 -17.43 2.38
CA GLU A 23 -27.94 -17.88 0.99
C GLU A 23 -27.25 -16.86 0.09
N ILE A 24 -26.33 -17.30 -0.75
CA ILE A 24 -25.70 -16.44 -1.77
C ILE A 24 -26.65 -16.30 -2.94
N VAL A 25 -26.94 -15.05 -3.34
CA VAL A 25 -27.83 -14.74 -4.47
C VAL A 25 -27.10 -13.91 -5.53
N ASP A 26 -27.45 -14.15 -6.79
CA ASP A 26 -26.87 -13.43 -7.92
C ASP A 26 -27.53 -12.06 -8.15
N ASP A 27 -28.78 -11.91 -7.74
CA ASP A 27 -29.55 -10.70 -7.93
C ASP A 27 -29.50 -9.82 -6.67
N ILE A 28 -28.90 -8.63 -6.81
CA ILE A 28 -28.76 -7.65 -5.73
C ILE A 28 -30.11 -7.17 -5.19
N GLU A 29 -31.16 -7.12 -6.04
CA GLU A 29 -32.50 -6.68 -5.63
C GLU A 29 -33.12 -7.62 -4.61
N GLN A 30 -32.63 -8.83 -4.47
CA GLN A 30 -33.08 -9.80 -3.48
C GLN A 30 -32.23 -9.80 -2.19
N ALA A 31 -31.12 -9.03 -2.16
CA ALA A 31 -30.14 -9.14 -1.10
C ALA A 31 -30.57 -8.43 0.18
N ASP A 32 -30.44 -9.11 1.31
CA ASP A 32 -30.50 -8.54 2.66
C ASP A 32 -29.13 -7.93 3.06
N ALA A 33 -28.04 -8.47 2.49
CA ALA A 33 -26.67 -8.02 2.77
C ALA A 33 -25.83 -8.01 1.49
N VAL A 34 -24.89 -7.07 1.41
CA VAL A 34 -23.92 -6.97 0.31
C VAL A 34 -22.52 -7.14 0.85
N LEU A 35 -21.74 -8.04 0.22
CA LEU A 35 -20.30 -8.14 0.39
C LEU A 35 -19.60 -7.44 -0.80
N VAL A 36 -18.73 -6.47 -0.51
CA VAL A 36 -18.04 -5.70 -1.53
C VAL A 36 -16.54 -5.61 -1.22
N ARG A 37 -15.69 -5.58 -2.24
CA ARG A 37 -14.26 -5.30 -2.12
C ARG A 37 -13.87 -4.00 -2.83
N SER A 38 -14.01 -3.93 -4.13
CA SER A 38 -13.57 -2.81 -4.96
C SER A 38 -14.65 -2.24 -5.88
N ALA A 39 -15.81 -2.87 -6.01
CA ALA A 39 -16.88 -2.35 -6.86
C ALA A 39 -17.34 -0.98 -6.36
N ASN A 40 -17.57 -0.07 -7.30
CA ASN A 40 -18.10 1.25 -7.02
C ASN A 40 -19.62 1.16 -6.77
N MET A 41 -20.06 1.59 -5.61
CA MET A 41 -21.48 1.58 -5.23
C MET A 41 -22.16 2.95 -5.36
N HIS A 42 -21.42 4.02 -5.74
CA HIS A 42 -21.98 5.38 -5.80
C HIS A 42 -23.10 5.56 -6.83
N GLU A 43 -23.07 4.78 -7.92
CA GLU A 43 -24.07 4.85 -9.00
C GLU A 43 -25.10 3.70 -8.94
N MET A 44 -25.02 2.87 -7.90
CA MET A 44 -25.92 1.73 -7.75
C MET A 44 -27.21 2.12 -7.03
N ALA A 45 -28.34 1.63 -7.53
CA ALA A 45 -29.59 1.69 -6.78
C ALA A 45 -29.47 0.84 -5.51
N ILE A 46 -29.92 1.36 -4.38
CA ILE A 46 -29.92 0.65 -3.11
C ILE A 46 -31.22 -0.16 -3.00
N PRO A 47 -31.15 -1.51 -2.91
CA PRO A 47 -32.34 -2.33 -2.73
C PRO A 47 -33.08 -1.98 -1.44
N ALA A 48 -34.42 -1.92 -1.51
CA ALA A 48 -35.24 -1.52 -0.38
C ALA A 48 -35.15 -2.48 0.83
N ASN A 49 -34.73 -3.72 0.59
CA ASN A 49 -34.58 -4.77 1.61
C ASN A 49 -33.14 -4.87 2.16
N LEU A 50 -32.20 -4.07 1.63
CA LEU A 50 -30.80 -4.11 2.08
C LEU A 50 -30.68 -3.64 3.54
N LYS A 51 -30.03 -4.46 4.36
CA LYS A 51 -29.87 -4.24 5.81
C LYS A 51 -28.45 -3.90 6.23
N VAL A 52 -27.45 -4.31 5.43
CA VAL A 52 -26.03 -4.12 5.76
C VAL A 52 -25.16 -4.21 4.52
N VAL A 53 -24.11 -3.40 4.49
CA VAL A 53 -23.00 -3.54 3.54
C VAL A 53 -21.74 -3.88 4.32
N ALA A 54 -21.02 -4.94 3.91
CA ALA A 54 -19.77 -5.31 4.52
C ALA A 54 -18.63 -5.29 3.48
N ARG A 55 -17.62 -4.47 3.75
CA ARG A 55 -16.48 -4.31 2.87
C ARG A 55 -15.32 -5.20 3.28
N ALA A 56 -14.87 -6.07 2.37
CA ALA A 56 -13.64 -6.84 2.51
C ALA A 56 -12.41 -5.93 2.27
N GLY A 57 -12.06 -5.15 3.27
CA GLY A 57 -10.95 -4.20 3.26
C GLY A 57 -11.15 -3.01 4.19
N ALA A 58 -10.12 -2.14 4.33
CA ALA A 58 -10.13 -1.04 5.29
C ALA A 58 -10.84 0.22 4.77
N GLY A 59 -10.51 0.67 3.55
CA GLY A 59 -11.09 1.88 2.97
C GLY A 59 -12.54 1.68 2.54
N VAL A 60 -13.36 2.72 2.59
CA VAL A 60 -14.79 2.67 2.24
C VAL A 60 -15.20 3.72 1.20
N ASN A 61 -14.22 4.28 0.52
CA ASN A 61 -14.41 5.35 -0.47
C ASN A 61 -15.19 4.93 -1.73
N ASN A 62 -15.38 3.65 -1.95
CA ASN A 62 -16.22 3.08 -3.01
C ASN A 62 -17.68 2.86 -2.60
N ILE A 63 -18.05 3.24 -1.37
CA ILE A 63 -19.40 3.06 -0.81
C ILE A 63 -19.97 4.45 -0.45
N PRO A 64 -21.19 4.80 -0.87
CA PRO A 64 -21.81 6.08 -0.57
C PRO A 64 -22.29 6.14 0.88
N LEU A 65 -21.39 6.44 1.81
CA LEU A 65 -21.65 6.37 3.27
C LEU A 65 -22.82 7.25 3.72
N GLU A 66 -22.95 8.45 3.17
CA GLU A 66 -24.03 9.38 3.52
C GLU A 66 -25.41 8.79 3.12
N VAL A 67 -25.50 8.27 1.92
CA VAL A 67 -26.73 7.63 1.41
C VAL A 67 -27.08 6.38 2.23
N MET A 68 -26.08 5.58 2.60
CA MET A 68 -26.28 4.41 3.47
C MET A 68 -26.77 4.83 4.87
N ALA A 69 -26.19 5.88 5.43
CA ALA A 69 -26.58 6.42 6.74
C ALA A 69 -28.03 6.96 6.73
N GLU A 70 -28.41 7.69 5.70
CA GLU A 70 -29.79 8.19 5.52
C GLU A 70 -30.81 7.04 5.39
N ALA A 71 -30.41 5.95 4.73
CA ALA A 71 -31.22 4.74 4.61
C ALA A 71 -31.19 3.85 5.87
N GLY A 72 -30.41 4.20 6.90
CA GLY A 72 -30.26 3.41 8.12
C GLY A 72 -29.50 2.09 7.92
N ILE A 73 -28.67 2.00 6.87
CA ILE A 73 -27.90 0.79 6.51
C ILE A 73 -26.46 0.92 7.06
N PRO A 74 -26.07 0.11 8.04
CA PRO A 74 -24.70 0.10 8.54
C PRO A 74 -23.72 -0.40 7.47
N VAL A 75 -22.56 0.27 7.42
CA VAL A 75 -21.43 -0.13 6.59
C VAL A 75 -20.31 -0.65 7.51
N LEU A 76 -19.97 -1.92 7.34
CA LEU A 76 -18.90 -2.58 8.07
C LEU A 76 -17.65 -2.69 7.19
N ASN A 77 -16.47 -2.65 7.79
CA ASN A 77 -15.20 -2.84 7.10
C ASN A 77 -14.25 -3.71 7.93
N THR A 78 -13.11 -4.10 7.34
CA THR A 78 -12.09 -4.95 7.98
C THR A 78 -10.74 -4.24 8.04
N PRO A 79 -10.59 -3.20 8.90
CA PRO A 79 -9.35 -2.46 9.01
C PRO A 79 -8.23 -3.38 9.53
N GLY A 80 -7.05 -3.30 8.88
CA GLY A 80 -5.87 -4.08 9.27
C GLY A 80 -5.84 -5.53 8.78
N ALA A 81 -6.91 -6.07 8.19
CA ALA A 81 -6.95 -7.47 7.76
C ALA A 81 -5.87 -7.80 6.71
N ASN A 82 -5.56 -6.87 5.79
CA ASN A 82 -4.51 -7.01 4.77
C ASN A 82 -3.17 -6.38 5.17
N ALA A 83 -3.03 -5.89 6.41
CA ALA A 83 -1.86 -5.11 6.80
C ALA A 83 -0.54 -5.90 6.66
N ASN A 84 -0.56 -7.20 6.95
CA ASN A 84 0.61 -8.05 6.78
C ASN A 84 0.97 -8.23 5.30
N ALA A 85 -0.01 -8.47 4.43
CA ALA A 85 0.22 -8.63 2.99
C ALA A 85 0.82 -7.34 2.36
N VAL A 86 0.29 -6.17 2.73
CA VAL A 86 0.85 -4.89 2.25
C VAL A 86 2.26 -4.68 2.79
N LYS A 87 2.54 -4.99 4.06
CA LYS A 87 3.90 -4.94 4.63
C LYS A 87 4.87 -5.81 3.81
N GLU A 88 4.48 -7.04 3.45
CA GLU A 88 5.30 -7.93 2.63
C GLU A 88 5.55 -7.36 1.23
N LEU A 89 4.56 -6.74 0.62
CA LEU A 89 4.70 -6.07 -0.67
C LEU A 89 5.66 -4.87 -0.60
N VAL A 90 5.60 -4.08 0.47
CA VAL A 90 6.55 -2.97 0.72
C VAL A 90 7.99 -3.51 0.82
N LEU A 91 8.21 -4.58 1.59
CA LEU A 91 9.53 -5.20 1.73
C LEU A 91 10.04 -5.73 0.38
N ALA A 92 9.20 -6.40 -0.38
CA ALA A 92 9.53 -6.86 -1.73
C ALA A 92 9.90 -5.68 -2.64
N GLY A 93 9.11 -4.60 -2.62
CA GLY A 93 9.36 -3.38 -3.38
C GLY A 93 10.70 -2.73 -3.02
N MET A 94 11.03 -2.63 -1.73
CA MET A 94 12.34 -2.10 -1.29
C MET A 94 13.51 -2.93 -1.82
N LEU A 95 13.41 -4.26 -1.76
CA LEU A 95 14.46 -5.16 -2.22
C LEU A 95 14.61 -5.12 -3.75
N LEU A 96 13.51 -5.05 -4.50
CA LEU A 96 13.51 -4.91 -5.97
C LEU A 96 14.08 -3.55 -6.41
N ALA A 97 13.77 -2.46 -5.69
CA ALA A 97 14.33 -1.15 -5.96
C ALA A 97 15.84 -1.05 -5.62
N SER A 98 16.31 -1.87 -4.67
CA SER A 98 17.72 -1.90 -4.27
C SER A 98 18.62 -2.66 -5.25
N ARG A 99 18.05 -3.57 -6.06
CA ARG A 99 18.77 -4.44 -7.00
C ARG A 99 17.91 -4.71 -8.22
N ASP A 100 18.50 -4.64 -9.40
CA ASP A 100 17.77 -4.88 -10.65
C ASP A 100 17.56 -6.38 -10.91
N ILE A 101 16.76 -7.02 -10.04
CA ILE A 101 16.40 -8.45 -10.19
C ILE A 101 15.56 -8.66 -11.43
N ILE A 102 14.65 -7.72 -11.74
CA ILE A 102 13.75 -7.82 -12.90
C ILE A 102 14.54 -7.72 -14.20
N GLY A 103 15.46 -6.75 -14.30
CA GLY A 103 16.34 -6.64 -15.46
C GLY A 103 17.25 -7.88 -15.62
N GLY A 104 17.73 -8.43 -14.52
CA GLY A 104 18.50 -9.67 -14.55
C GLY A 104 17.70 -10.86 -15.10
N VAL A 105 16.42 -11.00 -14.70
CA VAL A 105 15.52 -12.03 -15.22
C VAL A 105 15.20 -11.81 -16.71
N ALA A 106 14.94 -10.55 -17.11
CA ALA A 106 14.71 -10.20 -18.51
C ALA A 106 15.95 -10.54 -19.36
N TRP A 107 17.15 -10.16 -18.91
CA TRP A 107 18.40 -10.46 -19.60
C TRP A 107 18.58 -11.97 -19.83
N VAL A 108 18.32 -12.81 -18.83
CA VAL A 108 18.42 -14.28 -18.97
C VAL A 108 17.42 -14.80 -20.01
N ARG A 109 16.20 -14.29 -20.03
CA ARG A 109 15.18 -14.67 -21.02
C ARG A 109 15.61 -14.30 -22.44
N ASP A 110 16.12 -13.08 -22.61
CA ASP A 110 16.55 -12.55 -23.92
C ASP A 110 17.77 -13.28 -24.47
N ASN A 111 18.56 -13.93 -23.62
CA ASN A 111 19.77 -14.65 -23.99
C ASN A 111 19.64 -16.20 -23.80
N ALA A 112 18.41 -16.71 -23.68
CA ALA A 112 18.16 -18.12 -23.35
C ALA A 112 18.70 -19.10 -24.41
N ASP A 113 18.77 -18.66 -25.68
CA ASP A 113 19.23 -19.47 -26.82
C ASP A 113 20.76 -19.38 -27.05
N ASP A 114 21.49 -18.59 -26.26
CA ASP A 114 22.95 -18.51 -26.34
C ASP A 114 23.61 -19.72 -25.66
N GLU A 115 24.28 -20.56 -26.44
CA GLU A 115 25.02 -21.73 -25.91
C GLU A 115 26.08 -21.35 -24.85
N ASN A 116 26.55 -20.09 -24.85
CA ASN A 116 27.52 -19.56 -23.90
C ASN A 116 26.89 -18.71 -22.80
N VAL A 117 25.56 -18.74 -22.60
CA VAL A 117 24.84 -17.90 -21.65
C VAL A 117 25.46 -17.88 -20.26
N GLY A 118 25.99 -19.02 -19.77
CA GLY A 118 26.64 -19.07 -18.45
C GLY A 118 27.89 -18.18 -18.33
N LYS A 119 28.73 -18.11 -19.39
CA LYS A 119 29.89 -17.21 -19.44
C LYS A 119 29.48 -15.76 -19.65
N ALA A 120 28.44 -15.54 -20.47
CA ALA A 120 27.90 -14.22 -20.72
C ALA A 120 27.26 -13.63 -19.43
N ALA A 121 26.53 -14.45 -18.66
CA ALA A 121 25.93 -14.08 -17.39
C ALA A 121 26.95 -13.60 -16.35
N GLU A 122 28.14 -14.24 -16.27
CA GLU A 122 29.21 -13.79 -15.36
C GLU A 122 29.70 -12.36 -15.65
N LYS A 123 29.66 -11.95 -16.91
CA LYS A 123 29.99 -10.58 -17.32
C LYS A 123 28.81 -9.62 -17.13
N ALA A 124 27.59 -10.10 -17.45
CA ALA A 124 26.37 -9.29 -17.42
C ALA A 124 25.93 -8.96 -16.00
N LYS A 125 26.14 -9.85 -15.02
CA LYS A 125 25.64 -9.68 -13.65
C LYS A 125 26.03 -8.37 -12.98
N LYS A 126 27.12 -7.73 -13.39
CA LYS A 126 27.52 -6.41 -12.90
C LYS A 126 26.54 -5.29 -13.25
N GLN A 127 25.77 -5.46 -14.34
CA GLN A 127 24.76 -4.49 -14.78
C GLN A 127 23.56 -4.45 -13.83
N PHE A 128 23.30 -5.55 -13.13
CA PHE A 128 22.17 -5.74 -12.23
C PHE A 128 22.57 -5.62 -10.75
N ALA A 129 23.83 -5.23 -10.50
CA ALA A 129 24.31 -5.00 -9.14
C ALA A 129 23.62 -3.78 -8.53
N GLY A 130 23.29 -3.87 -7.25
CA GLY A 130 22.65 -2.79 -6.50
C GLY A 130 23.29 -2.59 -5.14
N GLY A 131 22.54 -1.91 -4.27
CA GLY A 131 22.91 -1.66 -2.89
C GLY A 131 22.28 -2.66 -1.91
N GLU A 132 22.68 -2.52 -0.65
CA GLU A 132 22.06 -3.19 0.49
C GLU A 132 21.15 -2.21 1.24
N ILE A 133 20.08 -2.72 1.85
CA ILE A 133 19.20 -1.93 2.72
C ILE A 133 19.75 -1.84 4.15
N LEU A 134 20.69 -2.70 4.53
CA LEU A 134 21.35 -2.70 5.84
C LEU A 134 21.97 -1.32 6.15
N GLY A 135 21.64 -0.76 7.29
CA GLY A 135 22.13 0.54 7.75
C GLY A 135 21.54 1.76 7.02
N LYS A 136 20.68 1.56 6.02
CA LYS A 136 19.92 2.61 5.36
C LYS A 136 18.78 3.10 6.25
N THR A 137 18.30 4.31 5.98
CA THR A 137 17.20 4.92 6.73
C THR A 137 15.90 4.81 5.94
N LEU A 138 14.87 4.24 6.56
CA LEU A 138 13.49 4.19 6.05
C LEU A 138 12.64 5.23 6.76
N GLY A 139 12.04 6.15 6.01
CA GLY A 139 10.95 7.02 6.46
C GLY A 139 9.59 6.31 6.32
N VAL A 140 8.82 6.29 7.39
CA VAL A 140 7.46 5.72 7.39
C VAL A 140 6.46 6.84 7.68
N ILE A 141 5.68 7.22 6.66
CA ILE A 141 4.63 8.24 6.76
C ILE A 141 3.30 7.55 7.01
N GLY A 142 2.78 7.67 8.22
CA GLY A 142 1.61 6.94 8.73
C GLY A 142 2.01 5.65 9.44
N LEU A 143 1.83 5.64 10.77
CA LEU A 143 2.23 4.55 11.66
C LEU A 143 1.03 3.70 12.14
N GLY A 144 -0.03 3.66 11.33
CA GLY A 144 -1.18 2.79 11.54
C GLY A 144 -0.86 1.30 11.40
N ALA A 145 -1.87 0.46 11.20
CA ALA A 145 -1.74 -1.00 11.16
C ALA A 145 -0.68 -1.53 10.17
N ILE A 146 -0.48 -0.85 9.02
CA ILE A 146 0.51 -1.22 8.01
C ILE A 146 1.87 -0.63 8.38
N GLY A 147 1.95 0.69 8.55
CA GLY A 147 3.22 1.38 8.78
C GLY A 147 3.97 0.88 10.02
N ALA A 148 3.25 0.55 11.11
CA ALA A 148 3.85 -0.07 12.29
C ALA A 148 4.54 -1.40 11.97
N LYS A 149 3.88 -2.27 11.20
CA LYS A 149 4.45 -3.57 10.78
C LYS A 149 5.65 -3.37 9.84
N VAL A 150 5.59 -2.39 8.94
CA VAL A 150 6.70 -2.05 8.05
C VAL A 150 7.89 -1.55 8.86
N ALA A 151 7.68 -0.63 9.81
CA ALA A 151 8.71 -0.10 10.69
C ALA A 151 9.45 -1.22 11.44
N GLN A 152 8.71 -2.08 12.14
CA GLN A 152 9.27 -3.22 12.89
C GLN A 152 10.05 -4.19 11.98
N SER A 153 9.53 -4.47 10.77
CA SER A 153 10.20 -5.37 9.83
C SER A 153 11.48 -4.77 9.26
N ALA A 154 11.48 -3.46 8.98
CA ALA A 154 12.66 -2.75 8.48
C ALA A 154 13.78 -2.71 9.54
N GLU A 155 13.45 -2.49 10.82
CA GLU A 155 14.41 -2.59 11.92
C GLU A 155 15.00 -4.00 12.02
N ALA A 156 14.17 -5.04 11.91
CA ALA A 156 14.62 -6.43 11.91
C ALA A 156 15.56 -6.76 10.73
N LEU A 157 15.45 -6.04 9.63
CA LEU A 157 16.37 -6.11 8.48
C LEU A 157 17.61 -5.21 8.63
N GLY A 158 17.79 -4.56 9.78
CA GLY A 158 18.94 -3.74 10.08
C GLY A 158 18.90 -2.32 9.53
N MET A 159 17.72 -1.82 9.16
CA MET A 159 17.52 -0.42 8.77
C MET A 159 17.34 0.47 10.00
N LYS A 160 17.64 1.75 9.86
CA LYS A 160 17.16 2.80 10.76
C LYS A 160 15.77 3.22 10.32
N VAL A 161 14.86 3.49 11.27
CA VAL A 161 13.49 3.89 10.94
C VAL A 161 13.17 5.25 11.55
N ILE A 162 12.68 6.17 10.72
CA ILE A 162 12.10 7.45 11.12
C ILE A 162 10.61 7.40 10.81
N GLY A 163 9.77 7.61 11.81
CA GLY A 163 8.32 7.56 11.68
C GLY A 163 7.66 8.93 11.86
N TYR A 164 6.64 9.19 11.07
CA TYR A 164 5.76 10.34 11.19
C TYR A 164 4.30 9.89 11.16
N ASP A 165 3.51 10.37 12.11
CA ASP A 165 2.05 10.21 12.13
C ASP A 165 1.42 11.38 12.88
N PRO A 166 0.52 12.18 12.24
CA PRO A 166 -0.09 13.33 12.90
C PRO A 166 -1.08 12.98 14.02
N ALA A 167 -1.49 11.71 14.12
CA ALA A 167 -2.40 11.21 15.15
C ALA A 167 -1.69 10.50 16.32
N MET A 168 -0.36 10.45 16.30
CA MET A 168 0.46 9.81 17.34
C MET A 168 1.49 10.79 17.93
N ASP A 169 1.99 10.43 19.10
CA ASP A 169 3.17 11.04 19.72
C ASP A 169 4.30 10.03 19.89
N GLY A 170 5.50 10.52 20.21
CA GLY A 170 6.68 9.67 20.38
C GLY A 170 6.53 8.62 21.48
N ILE A 171 5.78 8.89 22.54
CA ILE A 171 5.52 7.93 23.62
C ILE A 171 4.70 6.77 23.09
N THR A 172 3.60 7.06 22.40
CA THR A 172 2.72 6.06 21.77
C THR A 172 3.48 5.21 20.76
N VAL A 173 4.36 5.80 19.95
CA VAL A 173 5.19 5.08 18.96
C VAL A 173 6.15 4.13 19.66
N HIS A 174 6.86 4.60 20.69
CA HIS A 174 7.82 3.78 21.42
C HIS A 174 7.16 2.62 22.18
N GLU A 175 6.00 2.84 22.77
CA GLU A 175 5.28 1.81 23.52
C GLU A 175 4.60 0.76 22.62
N LYS A 176 3.99 1.20 21.50
CA LYS A 176 3.14 0.33 20.67
C LYS A 176 3.83 -0.24 19.43
N ILE A 177 4.90 0.41 18.97
CA ILE A 177 5.59 0.01 17.73
C ILE A 177 6.99 -0.49 18.05
N SER A 178 7.91 0.40 18.42
CA SER A 178 9.27 0.04 18.78
C SER A 178 9.96 1.21 19.51
N PRO A 179 10.75 0.95 20.54
CA PRO A 179 11.51 2.00 21.26
C PRO A 179 12.66 2.58 20.43
N THR A 180 13.03 1.96 19.32
CA THR A 180 14.15 2.37 18.47
C THR A 180 13.73 3.16 17.22
N VAL A 181 12.43 3.24 16.93
CA VAL A 181 11.89 4.13 15.89
C VAL A 181 12.07 5.59 16.33
N GLU A 182 12.80 6.37 15.54
CA GLU A 182 12.88 7.81 15.70
C GLU A 182 11.55 8.45 15.26
N PHE A 183 10.82 9.05 16.19
CA PHE A 183 9.58 9.74 15.87
C PHE A 183 9.83 11.21 15.58
N VAL A 184 9.27 11.72 14.49
CA VAL A 184 9.31 13.14 14.13
C VAL A 184 7.88 13.69 13.98
N ASP A 185 7.70 14.93 14.37
CA ASP A 185 6.44 15.67 14.32
C ASP A 185 6.28 16.53 13.06
N ASP A 186 7.31 16.54 12.20
CA ASP A 186 7.38 17.32 10.97
C ASP A 186 8.03 16.49 9.85
N LEU A 187 7.37 16.43 8.68
CA LEU A 187 7.87 15.78 7.49
C LEU A 187 9.17 16.42 6.97
N ALA A 188 9.39 17.71 7.19
CA ALA A 188 10.62 18.39 6.84
C ALA A 188 11.86 17.82 7.55
N LYS A 189 11.68 17.10 8.67
CA LYS A 189 12.75 16.37 9.36
C LYS A 189 12.96 14.97 8.78
N LEU A 190 11.88 14.34 8.26
CA LEU A 190 11.92 12.99 7.69
C LEU A 190 12.52 12.99 6.28
N TYR A 191 12.05 13.87 5.40
CA TYR A 191 12.43 13.87 3.99
C TYR A 191 13.94 13.87 3.73
N PRO A 192 14.73 14.79 4.31
CA PRO A 192 16.17 14.86 4.03
C PRO A 192 16.99 13.76 4.70
N ALA A 193 16.41 13.01 5.64
CA ALA A 193 17.13 12.00 6.40
C ALA A 193 17.05 10.58 5.79
N CYS A 194 16.04 10.33 4.92
CA CYS A 194 15.68 8.98 4.50
C CYS A 194 16.24 8.59 3.12
N ASP A 195 16.75 7.36 3.02
CA ASP A 195 17.18 6.74 1.75
C ASP A 195 15.97 6.07 1.06
N PHE A 196 14.99 5.62 1.85
CA PHE A 196 13.71 5.05 1.42
C PHE A 196 12.59 5.77 2.15
N ILE A 197 11.48 6.00 1.47
CA ILE A 197 10.27 6.57 2.08
C ILE A 197 9.07 5.74 1.64
N THR A 198 8.24 5.34 2.60
CA THR A 198 6.98 4.63 2.34
C THR A 198 5.80 5.35 3.00
N ILE A 199 4.66 5.40 2.30
CA ILE A 199 3.49 6.15 2.74
C ILE A 199 2.30 5.22 3.01
N HIS A 200 1.68 5.39 4.18
CA HIS A 200 0.58 4.56 4.70
C HIS A 200 -0.54 5.40 5.33
N VAL A 201 -0.86 6.52 4.73
CA VAL A 201 -1.95 7.40 5.17
C VAL A 201 -3.22 7.19 4.34
N PRO A 202 -4.42 7.50 4.88
CA PRO A 202 -5.65 7.47 4.11
C PRO A 202 -5.70 8.60 3.07
N ALA A 203 -6.48 8.39 2.00
CA ALA A 203 -6.81 9.45 1.05
C ALA A 203 -7.88 10.38 1.66
N LEU A 204 -7.46 11.54 2.10
CA LEU A 204 -8.28 12.61 2.65
C LEU A 204 -8.03 13.90 1.85
N PRO A 205 -8.90 14.92 1.93
CA PRO A 205 -8.61 16.21 1.31
C PRO A 205 -7.25 16.79 1.71
N ALA A 206 -6.84 16.60 2.97
CA ALA A 206 -5.56 17.10 3.49
C ALA A 206 -4.33 16.27 3.04
N THR A 207 -4.51 15.03 2.58
CA THR A 207 -3.42 14.16 2.14
C THR A 207 -3.34 14.02 0.62
N LYS A 208 -4.33 14.56 -0.11
CA LYS A 208 -4.32 14.54 -1.56
C LYS A 208 -3.10 15.30 -2.10
N MET A 209 -2.34 14.65 -2.98
CA MET A 209 -1.10 15.19 -3.58
C MET A 209 -0.13 15.76 -2.54
N MET A 210 -0.07 15.16 -1.34
CA MET A 210 0.87 15.61 -0.31
C MET A 210 2.33 15.33 -0.70
N ILE A 211 2.57 14.39 -1.59
CA ILE A 211 3.86 14.13 -2.21
C ILE A 211 3.87 14.85 -3.56
N ASN A 212 4.10 16.15 -3.51
CA ASN A 212 4.20 17.05 -4.63
C ASN A 212 5.67 17.44 -4.90
N ALA A 213 5.92 18.33 -5.84
CA ALA A 213 7.27 18.78 -6.20
C ALA A 213 8.01 19.37 -4.98
N GLU A 214 7.36 20.17 -4.14
CA GLU A 214 7.98 20.78 -2.96
C GLU A 214 8.39 19.73 -1.93
N ALA A 215 7.57 18.71 -1.69
CA ALA A 215 7.90 17.60 -0.82
C ALA A 215 9.06 16.76 -1.37
N ILE A 216 9.05 16.48 -2.68
CA ILE A 216 10.11 15.72 -3.35
C ILE A 216 11.44 16.47 -3.32
N ASP A 217 11.44 17.78 -3.51
CA ASP A 217 12.65 18.60 -3.46
C ASP A 217 13.38 18.54 -2.10
N GLN A 218 12.62 18.35 -1.01
CA GLN A 218 13.17 18.19 0.33
C GLN A 218 13.78 16.81 0.61
N MET A 219 13.49 15.79 -0.22
CA MET A 219 13.99 14.43 -0.05
C MET A 219 15.47 14.36 -0.43
N LYS A 220 16.15 13.28 -0.02
CA LYS A 220 17.52 12.98 -0.50
C LYS A 220 17.53 12.76 -2.00
N ASP A 221 18.62 13.16 -2.65
CA ASP A 221 18.88 12.76 -4.02
C ASP A 221 19.05 11.25 -4.11
N GLY A 222 18.39 10.63 -5.08
CA GLY A 222 18.39 9.19 -5.26
C GLY A 222 17.49 8.41 -4.26
N VAL A 223 16.58 9.08 -3.58
CA VAL A 223 15.62 8.43 -2.69
C VAL A 223 14.77 7.38 -3.45
N VAL A 224 14.42 6.30 -2.77
CA VAL A 224 13.41 5.33 -3.23
C VAL A 224 12.09 5.67 -2.56
N PHE A 225 11.04 5.89 -3.35
CA PHE A 225 9.71 6.19 -2.83
C PHE A 225 8.75 5.02 -3.09
N LEU A 226 8.00 4.61 -2.04
CA LEU A 226 7.05 3.49 -2.13
C LEU A 226 5.64 3.95 -1.76
N ASN A 227 4.67 3.66 -2.63
CA ASN A 227 3.26 3.96 -2.40
C ASN A 227 2.38 2.74 -2.70
N PHE A 228 1.99 2.01 -1.68
CA PHE A 228 0.99 0.93 -1.72
C PHE A 228 -0.28 1.32 -0.94
N SER A 229 -0.53 2.62 -0.82
CA SER A 229 -1.65 3.15 -0.04
C SER A 229 -2.79 3.65 -0.94
N ARG A 230 -2.57 4.78 -1.63
CA ARG A 230 -3.52 5.38 -2.59
C ARG A 230 -2.76 6.19 -3.64
N ASP A 231 -3.20 6.09 -4.90
CA ASP A 231 -2.68 6.85 -6.04
C ASP A 231 -2.70 8.37 -5.79
N VAL A 232 -3.84 8.89 -5.37
CA VAL A 232 -4.09 10.33 -5.16
C VAL A 232 -3.19 11.01 -4.13
N LEU A 233 -2.34 10.28 -3.39
CA LEU A 233 -1.40 10.84 -2.42
C LEU A 233 -0.17 11.47 -3.08
N VAL A 234 0.14 11.06 -4.30
CA VAL A 234 1.32 11.49 -5.07
C VAL A 234 0.88 12.33 -6.25
N ASP A 235 1.61 13.39 -6.54
CA ASP A 235 1.54 14.14 -7.81
C ASP A 235 2.36 13.37 -8.84
N ASP A 236 1.68 12.68 -9.76
CA ASP A 236 2.32 11.84 -10.79
C ASP A 236 3.23 12.63 -11.71
N ALA A 237 2.84 13.86 -12.07
CA ALA A 237 3.65 14.71 -12.94
C ALA A 237 4.96 15.14 -12.23
N ALA A 238 4.87 15.51 -10.95
CA ALA A 238 6.05 15.84 -10.14
C ALA A 238 6.95 14.61 -9.92
N MET A 239 6.36 13.44 -9.68
CA MET A 239 7.10 12.19 -9.49
C MET A 239 7.81 11.77 -10.78
N ALA A 240 7.16 11.84 -11.94
CA ALA A 240 7.76 11.54 -13.25
C ALA A 240 8.95 12.47 -13.52
N ALA A 241 8.78 13.78 -13.32
CA ALA A 241 9.87 14.74 -13.49
C ALA A 241 11.06 14.46 -12.54
N ALA A 242 10.77 14.04 -11.31
CA ALA A 242 11.79 13.70 -10.32
C ALA A 242 12.58 12.42 -10.67
N LEU A 243 11.90 11.43 -11.27
CA LEU A 243 12.54 10.21 -11.80
C LEU A 243 13.46 10.57 -12.98
N ASP A 244 12.99 11.38 -13.92
CA ASP A 244 13.76 11.81 -15.09
C ASP A 244 15.01 12.63 -14.66
N ALA A 245 14.90 13.43 -13.62
CA ALA A 245 16.01 14.22 -13.05
C ALA A 245 16.96 13.39 -12.16
N GLY A 246 16.62 12.14 -11.81
CA GLY A 246 17.39 11.31 -10.88
C GLY A 246 17.27 11.74 -9.41
N LYS A 247 16.37 12.66 -9.09
CA LYS A 247 16.04 13.06 -7.69
C LYS A 247 15.42 11.90 -6.93
N VAL A 248 14.52 11.15 -7.57
CA VAL A 248 13.98 9.87 -7.12
C VAL A 248 14.63 8.78 -7.99
N SER A 249 15.26 7.81 -7.36
CA SER A 249 15.92 6.71 -8.09
C SER A 249 14.95 5.61 -8.50
N ALA A 250 13.87 5.42 -7.73
CA ALA A 250 12.79 4.48 -8.04
C ALA A 250 11.49 4.90 -7.35
N TYR A 251 10.39 4.79 -8.07
CA TYR A 251 9.04 4.87 -7.54
C TYR A 251 8.38 3.50 -7.66
N VAL A 252 7.99 2.93 -6.52
CA VAL A 252 7.41 1.59 -6.44
C VAL A 252 5.96 1.70 -6.00
N THR A 253 5.05 1.23 -6.84
CA THR A 253 3.60 1.35 -6.60
C THR A 253 2.86 0.17 -7.23
N ASP A 254 1.65 -0.12 -6.74
CA ASP A 254 0.70 -1.06 -7.35
C ASP A 254 -0.47 -0.36 -8.06
N PHE A 255 -0.36 0.95 -8.25
CA PHE A 255 -1.30 1.77 -9.03
C PHE A 255 -0.73 1.97 -10.43
N ALA A 256 -1.50 1.56 -11.45
CA ALA A 256 -1.18 1.84 -12.85
C ALA A 256 -1.79 3.19 -13.23
N ASN A 257 -0.97 4.21 -13.42
CA ASN A 257 -1.35 5.58 -13.80
C ASN A 257 -0.88 5.87 -15.22
#